data_a75463f6728f3b455ab2e66c7c55870b
#
_entry.id   a75463f6728f3b455ab2e66c7c55870b
#
_cell.length_a   1.000
_cell.length_b   1.000
_cell.length_c   1.000
_cell.angle_alpha   90.00
_cell.angle_beta   90.00
_cell.angle_gamma   90.00
#
_symmetry.space_group_name_H-M   'P 1'
#
loop_
_entity.id
_entity.type
_entity.pdbx_description
1 polymer ?
#
loop_
_entity_poly.entity_id
_entity_poly.type
_entity_poly.pdbx_seq_one_letter_code
_entity_poly.pdbx_strand_id
1 'polypeptide(L)'
;IGTAADWPLEKARGEAQRLKVLVDSGTDPRELERQQQAAQAADKAAAAAKAEADKVAAVTVGEVWADYIEKRRPFWGELHYRDHIDKAKAGGLPSGRRGGGKQLTKPGPLAALMPLALKDLDQATIERWAADEGKTRPSSARLAWRLLTVFLTWCAEQPEYAALLPAKNPAKTKKAREALGKAGTKSDVLQRGQLAPWFTAVQQLHNP
;
A
#
# COMPACT_ATOMS: atom_id res chain seq x y z
N ILE A 1 -31.54 -4.36 42.63
CA ILE A 1 -32.69 -5.18 42.24
C ILE A 1 -33.71 -4.24 41.66
N GLY A 2 -34.22 -4.49 40.46
CA GLY A 2 -35.05 -3.59 39.65
C GLY A 2 -36.46 -3.36 40.21
N THR A 3 -37.40 -2.88 39.35
CA THR A 3 -38.78 -2.63 39.74
C THR A 3 -39.58 -3.91 39.90
N ALA A 4 -40.67 -3.88 40.68
CA ALA A 4 -41.53 -5.07 40.91
C ALA A 4 -42.21 -5.59 39.62
N ALA A 5 -42.28 -4.75 38.54
CA ALA A 5 -42.77 -5.16 37.25
C ALA A 5 -41.77 -6.02 36.45
N ASP A 6 -40.47 -5.79 36.68
CA ASP A 6 -39.41 -6.46 35.92
C ASP A 6 -38.86 -7.72 36.63
N TRP A 7 -39.12 -7.82 37.94
CA TRP A 7 -38.57 -8.87 38.78
C TRP A 7 -39.66 -9.71 39.47
N PRO A 8 -40.00 -10.89 38.94
CA PRO A 8 -40.86 -11.84 39.67
C PRO A 8 -40.25 -12.17 41.03
N LEU A 9 -41.11 -12.36 42.05
CA LEU A 9 -40.72 -12.60 43.45
C LEU A 9 -39.67 -13.70 43.62
N GLU A 10 -39.79 -14.78 42.86
CA GLU A 10 -38.86 -15.91 42.93
C GLU A 10 -37.45 -15.50 42.38
N LYS A 11 -37.36 -14.73 41.31
CA LYS A 11 -36.10 -14.18 40.82
C LYS A 11 -35.45 -13.24 41.83
N ALA A 12 -36.26 -12.36 42.44
CA ALA A 12 -35.75 -11.42 43.43
C ALA A 12 -35.19 -12.13 44.66
N ARG A 13 -35.87 -13.17 45.12
CA ARG A 13 -35.37 -14.02 46.25
C ARG A 13 -34.08 -14.76 45.88
N GLY A 14 -34.03 -15.36 44.71
CA GLY A 14 -32.81 -16.04 44.25
C GLY A 14 -31.60 -15.11 44.16
N GLU A 15 -31.79 -13.89 43.63
CA GLU A 15 -30.71 -12.89 43.54
C GLU A 15 -30.29 -12.37 44.90
N ALA A 16 -31.26 -12.13 45.82
CA ALA A 16 -30.95 -11.74 47.19
C ALA A 16 -30.13 -12.82 47.94
N GLN A 17 -30.45 -14.09 47.71
CA GLN A 17 -29.70 -15.20 48.27
C GLN A 17 -28.28 -15.31 47.68
N ARG A 18 -28.12 -15.12 46.36
CA ARG A 18 -26.83 -15.07 45.69
C ARG A 18 -25.94 -13.96 46.27
N LEU A 19 -26.48 -12.75 46.39
CA LEU A 19 -25.76 -11.61 46.96
C LEU A 19 -25.37 -11.83 48.40
N LYS A 20 -26.27 -12.45 49.21
CA LYS A 20 -25.98 -12.79 50.61
C LYS A 20 -24.80 -13.76 50.73
N VAL A 21 -24.76 -14.82 49.90
CA VAL A 21 -23.63 -15.76 49.86
C VAL A 21 -22.32 -15.07 49.54
N LEU A 22 -22.32 -14.12 48.62
CA LEU A 22 -21.11 -13.33 48.28
C LEU A 22 -20.63 -12.50 49.46
N VAL A 23 -21.55 -11.81 50.15
CA VAL A 23 -21.22 -11.02 51.34
C VAL A 23 -20.70 -11.91 52.47
N ASP A 24 -21.36 -13.04 52.73
CA ASP A 24 -20.97 -14.01 53.78
C ASP A 24 -19.58 -14.63 53.45
N SER A 25 -19.20 -14.72 52.18
CA SER A 25 -17.83 -15.13 51.73
C SER A 25 -16.79 -14.01 51.80
N GLY A 26 -17.16 -12.81 52.24
CA GLY A 26 -16.25 -11.65 52.34
C GLY A 26 -16.04 -10.89 51.03
N THR A 27 -16.83 -11.17 49.97
CA THR A 27 -16.75 -10.49 48.70
C THR A 27 -17.82 -9.41 48.59
N ASP A 28 -17.43 -8.15 48.38
CA ASP A 28 -18.39 -7.07 48.12
C ASP A 28 -18.95 -7.21 46.67
N PRO A 29 -20.27 -7.46 46.52
CA PRO A 29 -20.90 -7.61 45.23
C PRO A 29 -20.71 -6.37 44.30
N ARG A 30 -20.67 -5.17 44.88
CA ARG A 30 -20.45 -3.92 44.14
C ARG A 30 -19.03 -3.82 43.58
N GLU A 31 -18.07 -4.33 44.34
CA GLU A 31 -16.67 -4.37 43.90
C GLU A 31 -16.50 -5.39 42.80
N LEU A 32 -17.14 -6.56 42.92
CA LEU A 32 -17.14 -7.58 41.88
C LEU A 32 -17.79 -7.07 40.59
N GLU A 33 -18.93 -6.37 40.69
CA GLU A 33 -19.56 -5.74 39.51
C GLU A 33 -18.67 -4.69 38.87
N ARG A 34 -18.02 -3.82 39.65
CA ARG A 34 -17.07 -2.83 39.14
C ARG A 34 -15.90 -3.48 38.41
N GLN A 35 -15.34 -4.53 38.97
CA GLN A 35 -14.26 -5.31 38.36
C GLN A 35 -14.72 -5.97 37.06
N GLN A 36 -15.90 -6.55 37.01
CA GLN A 36 -16.48 -7.15 35.81
C GLN A 36 -16.74 -6.11 34.72
N GLN A 37 -17.30 -4.95 35.07
CA GLN A 37 -17.53 -3.85 34.14
C GLN A 37 -16.21 -3.27 33.61
N ALA A 38 -15.21 -3.11 34.47
CA ALA A 38 -13.89 -2.67 34.08
C ALA A 38 -13.19 -3.68 33.13
N ALA A 39 -13.30 -4.98 33.45
CA ALA A 39 -12.78 -6.03 32.55
C ALA A 39 -13.48 -6.04 31.19
N GLN A 40 -14.81 -5.98 31.16
CA GLN A 40 -15.57 -5.90 29.90
C GLN A 40 -15.24 -4.63 29.09
N ALA A 41 -15.06 -3.50 29.75
CA ALA A 41 -14.66 -2.27 29.10
C ALA A 41 -13.25 -2.37 28.51
N ALA A 42 -12.30 -2.98 29.24
CA ALA A 42 -10.95 -3.24 28.78
C ALA A 42 -10.92 -4.20 27.58
N ASP A 43 -11.67 -5.30 27.65
CA ASP A 43 -11.78 -6.25 26.54
C ASP A 43 -12.38 -5.61 25.28
N LYS A 44 -13.44 -4.81 25.46
CA LYS A 44 -14.05 -4.07 24.35
C LYS A 44 -13.09 -3.05 23.75
N ALA A 45 -12.33 -2.33 24.56
CA ALA A 45 -11.32 -1.39 24.11
C ALA A 45 -10.17 -2.11 23.37
N ALA A 46 -9.70 -3.24 23.90
CA ALA A 46 -8.67 -4.06 23.26
C ALA A 46 -9.15 -4.63 21.91
N ALA A 47 -10.38 -5.11 21.83
CA ALA A 47 -10.99 -5.59 20.59
C ALA A 47 -11.13 -4.46 19.54
N ALA A 48 -11.54 -3.27 19.96
CA ALA A 48 -11.63 -2.10 19.08
C ALA A 48 -10.24 -1.68 18.57
N ALA A 49 -9.25 -1.59 19.46
CA ALA A 49 -7.87 -1.27 19.09
C ALA A 49 -7.27 -2.30 18.11
N LYS A 50 -7.54 -3.59 18.34
CA LYS A 50 -7.12 -4.65 17.42
C LYS A 50 -7.79 -4.52 16.05
N ALA A 51 -9.10 -4.26 16.01
CA ALA A 51 -9.82 -4.07 14.75
C ALA A 51 -9.30 -2.89 13.95
N GLU A 52 -8.94 -1.78 14.59
CA GLU A 52 -8.30 -0.64 13.92
C GLU A 52 -6.88 -0.97 13.44
N ALA A 53 -6.09 -1.67 14.24
CA ALA A 53 -4.77 -2.13 13.82
C ALA A 53 -4.84 -3.08 12.62
N ASP A 54 -5.81 -3.99 12.60
CA ASP A 54 -6.04 -4.92 11.49
C ASP A 54 -6.46 -4.17 10.21
N LYS A 55 -7.28 -3.12 10.31
CA LYS A 55 -7.64 -2.26 9.17
C LYS A 55 -6.41 -1.55 8.60
N VAL A 56 -5.61 -0.92 9.46
CA VAL A 56 -4.38 -0.25 9.03
C VAL A 56 -3.42 -1.24 8.39
N ALA A 57 -3.29 -2.45 8.97
CA ALA A 57 -2.43 -3.50 8.43
C ALA A 57 -2.93 -4.08 7.09
N ALA A 58 -4.21 -3.90 6.75
CA ALA A 58 -4.79 -4.35 5.48
C ALA A 58 -4.68 -3.32 4.35
N VAL A 59 -4.21 -2.09 4.63
CA VAL A 59 -4.04 -1.04 3.61
C VAL A 59 -3.14 -1.53 2.48
N THR A 60 -3.63 -1.42 1.24
CA THR A 60 -2.92 -1.90 0.05
C THR A 60 -1.88 -0.89 -0.44
N VAL A 61 -0.88 -1.40 -1.16
CA VAL A 61 0.12 -0.56 -1.84
C VAL A 61 -0.57 0.41 -2.81
N GLY A 62 -1.64 -0.03 -3.49
CA GLY A 62 -2.37 0.80 -4.46
C GLY A 62 -3.09 1.99 -3.83
N GLU A 63 -3.72 1.80 -2.66
CA GLU A 63 -4.36 2.88 -1.90
C GLU A 63 -3.34 3.91 -1.44
N VAL A 64 -2.22 3.45 -0.87
CA VAL A 64 -1.15 4.35 -0.41
C VAL A 64 -0.43 5.02 -1.59
N TRP A 65 -0.32 4.33 -2.74
CA TRP A 65 0.23 4.91 -3.96
C TRP A 65 -0.63 6.05 -4.50
N ALA A 66 -1.96 5.91 -4.42
CA ALA A 66 -2.89 6.97 -4.81
C ALA A 66 -2.77 8.21 -3.90
N ASP A 67 -2.73 8.00 -2.58
CA ASP A 67 -2.49 9.07 -1.59
C ASP A 67 -1.14 9.77 -1.82
N TYR A 68 -0.07 8.99 -2.06
CA TYR A 68 1.24 9.53 -2.40
C TYR A 68 1.20 10.41 -3.64
N ILE A 69 0.55 9.96 -4.71
CA ILE A 69 0.42 10.74 -5.95
C ILE A 69 -0.34 12.04 -5.66
N GLU A 70 -1.45 11.99 -4.95
CA GLU A 70 -2.26 13.17 -4.64
C GLU A 70 -1.46 14.20 -3.83
N LYS A 71 -0.80 13.77 -2.75
CA LYS A 71 0.01 14.64 -1.88
C LYS A 71 1.24 15.22 -2.59
N ARG A 72 1.81 14.49 -3.56
CA ARG A 72 3.03 14.92 -4.26
C ARG A 72 2.78 15.61 -5.60
N ARG A 73 1.58 15.49 -6.17
CA ARG A 73 1.20 16.08 -7.47
C ARG A 73 1.57 17.56 -7.62
N PRO A 74 1.37 18.43 -6.61
CA PRO A 74 1.70 19.87 -6.73
C PRO A 74 3.20 20.15 -6.96
N PHE A 75 4.08 19.22 -6.62
CA PHE A 75 5.53 19.36 -6.71
C PHE A 75 6.13 18.71 -7.96
N TRP A 76 5.29 18.08 -8.81
CA TRP A 76 5.74 17.31 -9.96
C TRP A 76 5.40 17.97 -11.29
N GLY A 77 6.35 17.87 -12.23
CA GLY A 77 6.05 18.14 -13.63
C GLY A 77 5.17 17.05 -14.23
N GLU A 78 4.48 17.38 -15.34
CA GLU A 78 3.50 16.51 -15.98
C GLU A 78 4.06 15.13 -16.37
N LEU A 79 5.28 15.06 -16.91
CA LEU A 79 5.90 13.79 -17.30
C LEU A 79 6.13 12.87 -16.09
N HIS A 80 6.59 13.43 -14.97
CA HIS A 80 6.84 12.68 -13.76
C HIS A 80 5.53 12.13 -13.17
N TYR A 81 4.48 12.94 -13.15
CA TYR A 81 3.14 12.49 -12.76
C TYR A 81 2.63 11.34 -13.65
N ARG A 82 2.72 11.49 -14.97
CA ARG A 82 2.30 10.46 -15.93
C ARG A 82 3.08 9.17 -15.76
N ASP A 83 4.38 9.24 -15.47
CA ASP A 83 5.18 8.05 -15.16
C ASP A 83 4.63 7.27 -13.96
N HIS A 84 4.24 7.96 -12.87
CA HIS A 84 3.66 7.29 -11.70
C HIS A 84 2.35 6.58 -12.04
N ILE A 85 1.46 7.24 -12.80
CA ILE A 85 0.20 6.64 -13.26
C ILE A 85 0.47 5.45 -14.18
N ASP A 86 1.32 5.63 -15.19
CA ASP A 86 1.58 4.60 -16.21
C ASP A 86 2.29 3.36 -15.66
N LYS A 87 3.16 3.53 -14.66
CA LYS A 87 3.87 2.38 -14.07
C LYS A 87 3.01 1.57 -13.11
N ALA A 88 1.95 2.16 -12.55
CA ALA A 88 1.05 1.49 -11.60
C ALA A 88 -0.26 1.00 -12.23
N LYS A 89 -0.61 1.42 -13.46
CA LYS A 89 -1.90 1.08 -14.09
C LYS A 89 -2.13 -0.42 -14.22
N ALA A 90 -3.36 -0.86 -13.95
CA ALA A 90 -3.74 -2.27 -14.05
C ALA A 90 -3.76 -2.82 -15.49
N GLY A 91 -3.89 -1.95 -16.50
CA GLY A 91 -4.06 -2.40 -17.90
C GLY A 91 -5.48 -2.90 -18.19
N GLY A 92 -5.64 -3.61 -19.31
CA GLY A 92 -6.93 -4.20 -19.68
C GLY A 92 -7.93 -3.22 -20.32
N LEU A 93 -7.58 -1.95 -20.48
CA LEU A 93 -8.41 -0.96 -21.16
C LEU A 93 -8.15 -0.97 -22.67
N PRO A 94 -9.13 -0.61 -23.52
CA PRO A 94 -8.90 -0.45 -24.95
C PRO A 94 -7.75 0.53 -25.23
N SER A 95 -6.86 0.16 -26.14
CA SER A 95 -5.75 1.02 -26.51
C SER A 95 -6.25 2.20 -27.35
N GLY A 96 -6.02 3.43 -26.89
CA GLY A 96 -6.33 4.66 -27.65
C GLY A 96 -5.36 4.98 -28.79
N ARG A 97 -4.40 4.08 -29.11
CA ARG A 97 -3.46 4.29 -30.20
C ARG A 97 -4.17 4.17 -31.55
N ARG A 98 -3.91 5.12 -32.46
CA ARG A 98 -4.39 5.08 -33.85
C ARG A 98 -3.94 3.77 -34.49
N GLY A 99 -4.88 2.94 -34.98
CA GLY A 99 -4.60 1.60 -35.50
C GLY A 99 -4.50 0.48 -34.43
N GLY A 100 -4.67 0.79 -33.14
CA GLY A 100 -4.61 -0.20 -32.05
C GLY A 100 -5.78 -1.17 -32.00
N GLY A 101 -6.86 -0.91 -32.72
CA GLY A 101 -8.01 -1.82 -32.88
C GLY A 101 -8.54 -2.36 -31.56
N LYS A 102 -8.60 -3.70 -31.45
CA LYS A 102 -9.06 -4.42 -30.26
C LYS A 102 -7.96 -4.68 -29.23
N GLN A 103 -6.76 -4.07 -29.36
CA GLN A 103 -5.66 -4.28 -28.41
C GLN A 103 -5.95 -3.63 -27.07
N LEU A 104 -5.80 -4.41 -26.02
CA LEU A 104 -5.87 -3.90 -24.65
C LEU A 104 -4.52 -3.34 -24.19
N THR A 105 -4.56 -2.34 -23.33
CA THR A 105 -3.37 -1.78 -22.69
C THR A 105 -2.73 -2.83 -21.78
N LYS A 106 -1.40 -2.93 -21.83
CA LYS A 106 -0.65 -3.81 -20.92
C LYS A 106 -0.60 -3.20 -19.52
N PRO A 107 -0.62 -4.02 -18.47
CA PRO A 107 -0.42 -3.53 -17.11
C PRO A 107 0.95 -2.88 -16.95
N GLY A 108 1.02 -1.86 -16.10
CA GLY A 108 2.27 -1.24 -15.70
C GLY A 108 3.17 -2.20 -14.92
N PRO A 109 4.49 -1.94 -14.84
CA PRO A 109 5.40 -2.83 -14.10
C PRO A 109 5.05 -3.01 -12.62
N LEU A 110 4.49 -1.98 -11.97
CA LEU A 110 4.10 -2.03 -10.55
C LEU A 110 2.70 -2.61 -10.35
N ALA A 111 1.93 -2.86 -11.41
CA ALA A 111 0.54 -3.30 -11.30
C ALA A 111 0.37 -4.57 -10.42
N ALA A 112 1.33 -5.49 -10.49
CA ALA A 112 1.31 -6.71 -9.69
C ALA A 112 1.54 -6.47 -8.18
N LEU A 113 2.14 -5.33 -7.81
CA LEU A 113 2.38 -4.97 -6.42
C LEU A 113 1.22 -4.18 -5.81
N MET A 114 0.37 -3.54 -6.63
CA MET A 114 -0.71 -2.67 -6.14
C MET A 114 -1.73 -3.36 -5.24
N PRO A 115 -2.17 -4.61 -5.48
CA PRO A 115 -3.14 -5.28 -4.63
C PRO A 115 -2.57 -5.85 -3.32
N LEU A 116 -1.24 -5.86 -3.15
CA LEU A 116 -0.60 -6.38 -1.95
C LEU A 116 -0.83 -5.43 -0.77
N ALA A 117 -0.95 -5.95 0.45
CA ALA A 117 -0.89 -5.10 1.63
C ALA A 117 0.49 -4.45 1.76
N LEU A 118 0.54 -3.20 2.21
CA LEU A 118 1.81 -2.45 2.31
C LEU A 118 2.83 -3.17 3.20
N LYS A 119 2.38 -3.80 4.29
CA LYS A 119 3.21 -4.60 5.20
C LYS A 119 3.86 -5.81 4.55
N ASP A 120 3.25 -6.36 3.49
CA ASP A 120 3.70 -7.55 2.78
C ASP A 120 4.68 -7.21 1.64
N LEU A 121 4.95 -5.91 1.43
CA LEU A 121 5.92 -5.43 0.45
C LEU A 121 7.34 -5.51 1.02
N ASP A 122 7.77 -6.72 1.28
CA ASP A 122 9.08 -7.03 1.83
C ASP A 122 10.19 -7.09 0.74
N GLN A 123 11.43 -7.25 1.21
CA GLN A 123 12.60 -7.36 0.33
C GLN A 123 12.47 -8.52 -0.67
N ALA A 124 11.99 -9.68 -0.23
CA ALA A 124 11.89 -10.88 -1.06
C ALA A 124 10.86 -10.70 -2.19
N THR A 125 9.74 -10.07 -1.89
CA THR A 125 8.69 -9.74 -2.87
C THR A 125 9.20 -8.77 -3.93
N ILE A 126 9.94 -7.72 -3.52
CA ILE A 126 10.51 -6.74 -4.46
C ILE A 126 11.62 -7.35 -5.31
N GLU A 127 12.48 -8.20 -4.75
CA GLU A 127 13.54 -8.88 -5.50
C GLU A 127 12.97 -9.83 -6.54
N ARG A 128 11.90 -10.57 -6.22
CA ARG A 128 11.19 -11.44 -7.15
C ARG A 128 10.56 -10.62 -8.27
N TRP A 129 9.84 -9.57 -7.94
CA TRP A 129 9.28 -8.63 -8.91
C TRP A 129 10.36 -8.05 -9.84
N ALA A 130 11.49 -7.61 -9.29
CA ALA A 130 12.59 -7.05 -10.07
C ALA A 130 13.18 -8.08 -11.05
N ALA A 131 13.31 -9.35 -10.63
CA ALA A 131 13.81 -10.43 -11.48
C ALA A 131 12.87 -10.73 -12.64
N ASP A 132 11.56 -10.73 -12.40
CA ASP A 132 10.56 -11.04 -13.42
C ASP A 132 10.38 -9.87 -14.41
N GLU A 133 10.26 -8.65 -13.92
CA GLU A 133 10.15 -7.45 -14.75
C GLU A 133 11.45 -7.13 -15.50
N GLY A 134 12.59 -7.41 -14.89
CA GLY A 134 13.90 -7.22 -15.52
C GLY A 134 14.12 -8.07 -16.76
N LYS A 135 13.53 -9.27 -16.82
CA LYS A 135 13.57 -10.16 -18.00
C LYS A 135 12.69 -9.66 -19.14
N THR A 136 11.52 -9.14 -18.82
CA THR A 136 10.49 -8.81 -19.83
C THR A 136 10.60 -7.39 -20.36
N ARG A 137 10.84 -6.41 -19.50
CA ARG A 137 10.85 -4.97 -19.84
C ARG A 137 11.83 -4.16 -18.99
N PRO A 138 13.13 -4.43 -19.10
CA PRO A 138 14.17 -3.93 -18.19
C PRO A 138 14.20 -2.41 -18.05
N SER A 139 14.01 -1.66 -19.15
CA SER A 139 14.02 -0.19 -19.10
C SER A 139 12.84 0.38 -18.33
N SER A 140 11.63 -0.17 -18.53
CA SER A 140 10.42 0.25 -17.82
C SER A 140 10.50 -0.16 -16.35
N ALA A 141 11.01 -1.36 -16.05
CA ALA A 141 11.18 -1.88 -14.72
C ALA A 141 12.20 -1.06 -13.89
N ARG A 142 13.30 -0.60 -14.51
CA ARG A 142 14.25 0.31 -13.84
C ARG A 142 13.63 1.64 -13.43
N LEU A 143 12.80 2.23 -14.28
CA LEU A 143 12.08 3.46 -13.93
C LEU A 143 11.09 3.17 -12.80
N ALA A 144 10.27 2.13 -12.93
CA ALA A 144 9.32 1.70 -11.91
C ALA A 144 9.99 1.43 -10.56
N TRP A 145 11.14 0.79 -10.54
CA TRP A 145 11.93 0.57 -9.32
C TRP A 145 12.40 1.87 -8.65
N ARG A 146 12.82 2.88 -9.44
CA ARG A 146 13.17 4.19 -8.88
C ARG A 146 11.97 4.86 -8.23
N LEU A 147 10.81 4.85 -8.91
CA LEU A 147 9.57 5.40 -8.38
C LEU A 147 9.15 4.68 -7.10
N LEU A 148 9.19 3.34 -7.10
CA LEU A 148 8.90 2.51 -5.92
C LEU A 148 9.85 2.83 -4.76
N THR A 149 11.14 3.02 -5.04
CA THR A 149 12.13 3.35 -4.01
C THR A 149 11.84 4.69 -3.35
N VAL A 150 11.46 5.70 -4.13
CA VAL A 150 11.09 7.03 -3.60
C VAL A 150 9.77 6.96 -2.85
N PHE A 151 8.78 6.25 -3.37
CA PHE A 151 7.51 6.00 -2.71
C PHE A 151 7.69 5.38 -1.31
N LEU A 152 8.46 4.30 -1.21
CA LEU A 152 8.72 3.64 0.08
C LEU A 152 9.52 4.53 1.05
N THR A 153 10.38 5.41 0.54
CA THR A 153 11.04 6.40 1.38
C THR A 153 10.03 7.41 1.92
N TRP A 154 9.12 7.89 1.08
CA TRP A 154 8.05 8.77 1.50
C TRP A 154 7.12 8.10 2.51
N CYS A 155 6.72 6.83 2.31
CA CYS A 155 5.91 6.09 3.27
C CYS A 155 6.59 5.98 4.65
N ALA A 156 7.90 5.79 4.69
CA ALA A 156 8.66 5.73 5.95
C ALA A 156 8.69 7.07 6.70
N GLU A 157 8.47 8.18 6.01
CA GLU A 157 8.38 9.54 6.59
C GLU A 157 6.96 9.88 7.09
N GLN A 158 5.93 9.09 6.70
CA GLN A 158 4.55 9.29 7.14
C GLN A 158 4.27 8.48 8.40
N PRO A 159 3.81 9.11 9.52
CA PRO A 159 3.52 8.38 10.77
C PRO A 159 2.52 7.24 10.60
N GLU A 160 1.56 7.42 9.71
CA GLU A 160 0.49 6.46 9.42
C GLU A 160 0.98 5.18 8.70
N TYR A 161 2.08 5.28 7.93
CA TYR A 161 2.61 4.16 7.13
C TYR A 161 3.94 3.61 7.64
N ALA A 162 4.69 4.41 8.40
CA ALA A 162 6.03 4.06 8.86
C ALA A 162 6.08 2.74 9.65
N ALA A 163 5.05 2.49 10.48
CA ALA A 163 4.97 1.28 11.30
C ALA A 163 4.70 -0.01 10.46
N LEU A 164 4.24 0.14 9.22
CA LEU A 164 3.94 -0.98 8.32
C LEU A 164 5.16 -1.42 7.50
N LEU A 165 6.23 -0.63 7.52
CA LEU A 165 7.42 -0.87 6.72
C LEU A 165 8.60 -1.31 7.58
N PRO A 166 9.52 -2.11 7.03
CA PRO A 166 10.78 -2.43 7.70
C PRO A 166 11.64 -1.16 7.84
N ALA A 167 12.48 -1.11 8.88
CA ALA A 167 13.35 0.03 9.18
C ALA A 167 14.28 0.45 8.01
N LYS A 168 14.63 -0.52 7.15
CA LYS A 168 15.38 -0.24 5.91
C LYS A 168 14.45 -0.36 4.72
N ASN A 169 14.55 0.58 3.79
CA ASN A 169 13.77 0.57 2.56
C ASN A 169 13.99 -0.76 1.78
N PRO A 170 12.97 -1.62 1.65
CA PRO A 170 13.11 -2.96 1.08
C PRO A 170 13.42 -2.97 -0.42
N ALA A 171 13.22 -1.85 -1.13
CA ALA A 171 13.60 -1.72 -2.54
C ALA A 171 15.09 -1.42 -2.76
N LYS A 172 15.81 -0.93 -1.75
CA LYS A 172 17.23 -0.54 -1.86
C LYS A 172 18.18 -1.73 -1.68
N THR A 173 17.95 -2.83 -2.39
CA THR A 173 18.82 -4.01 -2.31
C THR A 173 19.75 -4.11 -3.52
N LYS A 174 20.93 -4.72 -3.30
CA LYS A 174 21.90 -5.00 -4.37
C LYS A 174 21.30 -5.96 -5.39
N LYS A 175 20.60 -6.99 -4.92
CA LYS A 175 20.00 -8.03 -5.76
C LYS A 175 18.89 -7.49 -6.68
N ALA A 176 18.00 -6.63 -6.18
CA ALA A 176 16.99 -5.97 -7.03
C ALA A 176 17.65 -5.10 -8.13
N ARG A 177 18.71 -4.35 -7.78
CA ARG A 177 19.46 -3.55 -8.73
C ARG A 177 20.15 -4.37 -9.81
N GLU A 178 20.76 -5.49 -9.44
CA GLU A 178 21.43 -6.41 -10.36
C GLU A 178 20.43 -7.10 -11.29
N ALA A 179 19.29 -7.55 -10.77
CA ALA A 179 18.22 -8.16 -11.55
C ALA A 179 17.67 -7.21 -12.65
N LEU A 180 17.57 -5.93 -12.36
CA LEU A 180 17.12 -4.91 -13.31
C LEU A 180 18.21 -4.50 -14.32
N GLY A 181 19.46 -4.83 -14.06
CA GLY A 181 20.60 -4.55 -14.93
C GLY A 181 20.92 -3.05 -15.09
N LYS A 182 21.91 -2.76 -15.91
CA LYS A 182 22.29 -1.39 -16.27
C LYS A 182 21.52 -0.92 -17.52
N ALA A 183 21.33 0.39 -17.64
CA ALA A 183 20.84 0.98 -18.90
C ALA A 183 21.87 0.72 -19.99
N GLY A 184 21.43 0.17 -21.11
CA GLY A 184 22.28 0.07 -22.30
C GLY A 184 22.63 1.46 -22.81
N THR A 185 23.87 1.67 -23.21
CA THR A 185 24.27 2.85 -23.94
C THR A 185 23.97 2.61 -25.42
N LYS A 186 23.28 3.55 -26.05
CA LYS A 186 23.13 3.50 -27.50
C LYS A 186 24.49 3.77 -28.15
N SER A 187 24.86 2.91 -29.05
CA SER A 187 26.08 3.06 -29.82
C SER A 187 25.86 3.72 -31.20
N ASP A 188 24.59 3.90 -31.55
CA ASP A 188 24.16 4.56 -32.82
C ASP A 188 24.19 6.09 -32.67
N VAL A 189 25.37 6.64 -32.70
CA VAL A 189 25.57 8.09 -32.72
C VAL A 189 25.81 8.55 -34.17
N LEU A 190 25.23 9.68 -34.55
CA LEU A 190 25.53 10.33 -35.85
C LEU A 190 27.02 10.67 -35.88
N GLN A 191 27.69 10.13 -36.85
CA GLN A 191 29.08 10.47 -37.11
C GLN A 191 29.17 11.83 -37.80
N ARG A 192 30.33 12.50 -37.66
CA ARG A 192 30.53 13.88 -38.16
C ARG A 192 30.12 14.04 -39.62
N GLY A 193 30.42 13.04 -40.49
CA GLY A 193 30.05 13.05 -41.92
C GLY A 193 28.56 12.88 -42.21
N GLN A 194 27.77 12.40 -41.22
CA GLN A 194 26.32 12.20 -41.33
C GLN A 194 25.50 13.39 -40.84
N LEU A 195 26.12 14.36 -40.15
CA LEU A 195 25.41 15.50 -39.56
C LEU A 195 24.79 16.41 -40.65
N ALA A 196 25.52 16.78 -41.67
CA ALA A 196 25.01 17.67 -42.73
C ALA A 196 23.83 17.04 -43.52
N PRO A 197 23.92 15.79 -44.03
CA PRO A 197 22.76 15.14 -44.65
C PRO A 197 21.57 14.99 -43.68
N TRP A 198 21.83 14.70 -42.43
CA TRP A 198 20.78 14.57 -41.40
C TRP A 198 20.05 15.91 -41.18
N PHE A 199 20.77 17.01 -41.01
CA PHE A 199 20.17 18.33 -40.83
C PHE A 199 19.33 18.73 -42.07
N THR A 200 19.83 18.48 -43.27
CA THR A 200 19.08 18.74 -44.50
C THR A 200 17.77 17.94 -44.55
N ALA A 201 17.83 16.64 -44.21
CA ALA A 201 16.64 15.81 -44.18
C ALA A 201 15.62 16.24 -43.09
N VAL A 202 16.10 16.64 -41.92
CA VAL A 202 15.21 17.12 -40.82
C VAL A 202 14.51 18.42 -41.20
N GLN A 203 15.18 19.34 -41.87
CA GLN A 203 14.58 20.61 -42.36
C GLN A 203 13.48 20.37 -43.39
N GLN A 204 13.54 19.26 -44.12
CA GLN A 204 12.52 18.89 -45.13
C GLN A 204 11.33 18.14 -44.52
N LEU A 205 11.42 17.72 -43.26
CA LEU A 205 10.29 17.11 -42.55
C LEU A 205 9.26 18.19 -42.23
N HIS A 206 8.16 18.20 -43.01
CA HIS A 206 6.97 18.94 -42.62
C HIS A 206 6.40 18.34 -41.36
N ASN A 207 6.43 19.10 -40.27
CA ASN A 207 5.73 18.75 -39.07
C ASN A 207 4.23 18.97 -39.32
N PRO A 208 3.35 17.91 -39.31
CA PRO A 208 1.91 18.08 -39.53
C PRO A 208 1.24 18.75 -38.34
#